data_53b79719443e7261b9f878513134c6cb
#
_entry.id   53b79719443e7261b9f878513134c6cb
#
_cell.length_a   1.000
_cell.length_b   1.000
_cell.length_c   1.000
_cell.angle_alpha   90.00
_cell.angle_beta   90.00
_cell.angle_gamma   90.00
#
_symmetry.space_group_name_H-M   'P 1'
#
loop_
_entity.id
_entity.type
_entity.pdbx_description
1 polymer ?
#
loop_
_entity_poly.entity_id
_entity_poly.type
_entity_poly.pdbx_seq_one_letter_code
_entity_poly.pdbx_strand_id
1 'polypeptide(L)'
;FVANHIPENDAFVVKQLKSKGALILGKVNLSEWAYYFCDGCPLGYSAIGGQTLNPYGKKVFETGGSSSGSGVAVAANYAVAAVGSETSGSILSPSSQNAVVGLKPTIGLVSRTGIVPISSTLDTSGPMTKSVIDNAILLDAMRGQDPSDSITEKAPSFEYDFVKASQNNSFKGVRLGAIKSLVATDSLYGEAIKTLRQNGAEVIEYEAPNIRFTGFLSLLNGDMKYDLPKYFNTYANDSFSGCDVQSVIDYNVKDSLLRMPYGQARLDGIIADTITRKGLKNIVEQLNQSATSSIRYPWKPTIWMRY
;
A
#
# COMPACT_ATOMS: atom_id res chain seq x y z
N PHE A 1 20.59 -7.55 -0.08
CA PHE A 1 20.45 -8.54 0.99
C PHE A 1 19.67 -9.76 0.52
N VAL A 2 18.44 -9.59 0.08
CA VAL A 2 17.54 -10.70 -0.30
C VAL A 2 17.57 -11.05 -1.79
N ALA A 3 18.58 -10.68 -2.55
CA ALA A 3 18.68 -10.90 -4.00
C ALA A 3 18.53 -12.37 -4.41
N ASN A 4 19.07 -13.27 -3.59
CA ASN A 4 19.04 -14.73 -3.83
C ASN A 4 17.93 -15.43 -3.06
N HIS A 5 17.00 -14.70 -2.46
CA HIS A 5 15.88 -15.29 -1.76
C HIS A 5 14.86 -15.85 -2.77
N ILE A 6 14.66 -17.14 -2.73
CA ILE A 6 13.60 -17.83 -3.44
C ILE A 6 12.65 -18.38 -2.39
N PRO A 7 11.42 -17.85 -2.27
CA PRO A 7 10.45 -18.34 -1.31
C PRO A 7 10.01 -19.78 -1.70
N GLU A 8 9.91 -20.65 -0.71
CA GLU A 8 9.45 -22.04 -0.92
C GLU A 8 7.96 -22.11 -1.28
N ASN A 9 7.21 -21.14 -0.82
CA ASN A 9 5.78 -21.07 -1.02
C ASN A 9 5.37 -19.74 -1.63
N ASP A 10 4.33 -19.76 -2.45
CA ASP A 10 3.67 -18.54 -2.91
C ASP A 10 3.09 -17.76 -1.73
N ALA A 11 3.17 -16.44 -1.78
CA ALA A 11 2.36 -15.58 -0.93
C ALA A 11 0.86 -15.87 -1.13
N PHE A 12 0.05 -15.66 -0.10
CA PHE A 12 -1.39 -15.96 -0.17
C PHE A 12 -2.06 -15.31 -1.39
N VAL A 13 -1.77 -14.05 -1.65
CA VAL A 13 -2.32 -13.32 -2.81
C VAL A 13 -1.95 -14.00 -4.14
N VAL A 14 -0.74 -14.54 -4.25
CA VAL A 14 -0.30 -15.25 -5.46
C VAL A 14 -1.03 -16.58 -5.60
N LYS A 15 -1.21 -17.33 -4.49
CA LYS A 15 -2.03 -18.56 -4.48
C LYS A 15 -3.46 -18.29 -4.93
N GLN A 16 -4.08 -17.24 -4.42
CA GLN A 16 -5.44 -16.84 -4.80
C GLN A 16 -5.53 -16.52 -6.29
N LEU A 17 -4.62 -15.70 -6.80
CA LEU A 17 -4.59 -15.36 -8.22
C LEU A 17 -4.42 -16.60 -9.12
N LYS A 18 -3.48 -17.48 -8.81
CA LYS A 18 -3.28 -18.73 -9.54
C LYS A 18 -4.52 -19.63 -9.49
N SER A 19 -5.18 -19.73 -8.34
CA SER A 19 -6.40 -20.55 -8.18
C SER A 19 -7.59 -20.02 -9.00
N LYS A 20 -7.58 -18.72 -9.36
CA LYS A 20 -8.56 -18.07 -10.22
C LYS A 20 -8.14 -18.06 -11.70
N GLY A 21 -7.05 -18.75 -12.06
CA GLY A 21 -6.59 -18.86 -13.44
C GLY A 21 -5.67 -17.74 -13.93
N ALA A 22 -5.18 -16.87 -13.05
CA ALA A 22 -4.25 -15.83 -13.45
C ALA A 22 -2.88 -16.40 -13.80
N LEU A 23 -2.28 -15.89 -14.87
CA LEU A 23 -0.90 -16.16 -15.25
C LEU A 23 0.01 -15.13 -14.60
N ILE A 24 0.97 -15.59 -13.79
CA ILE A 24 1.96 -14.73 -13.16
C ILE A 24 3.13 -14.56 -14.13
N LEU A 25 3.25 -13.37 -14.72
CA LEU A 25 4.29 -13.08 -15.71
C LEU A 25 5.67 -12.87 -15.07
N GLY A 26 5.71 -12.37 -13.84
CA GLY A 26 6.95 -12.11 -13.14
C GLY A 26 6.79 -11.12 -11.98
N LYS A 27 7.93 -10.65 -11.50
CA LYS A 27 8.03 -9.58 -10.49
C LYS A 27 8.51 -8.31 -11.16
N VAL A 28 8.17 -7.18 -10.57
CA VAL A 28 8.56 -5.85 -11.04
C VAL A 28 9.41 -5.15 -10.00
N ASN A 29 10.21 -4.16 -10.44
CA ASN A 29 11.00 -3.35 -9.54
C ASN A 29 10.10 -2.45 -8.66
N LEU A 30 10.58 -2.13 -7.47
CA LEU A 30 9.91 -1.19 -6.56
C LEU A 30 10.97 -0.31 -5.89
N SER A 31 10.54 0.74 -5.20
CA SER A 31 11.46 1.47 -4.31
C SER A 31 11.95 0.51 -3.25
N GLU A 32 13.27 0.43 -3.05
CA GLU A 32 13.90 -0.56 -2.19
C GLU A 32 13.31 -0.56 -0.77
N TRP A 33 13.04 -1.76 -0.23
CA TRP A 33 12.38 -1.95 1.06
C TRP A 33 11.06 -1.16 1.20
N ALA A 34 10.26 -1.11 0.11
CA ALA A 34 9.02 -0.36 0.03
C ALA A 34 9.18 1.13 0.41
N TYR A 35 10.34 1.72 0.06
CA TYR A 35 10.75 3.09 0.40
C TYR A 35 11.05 3.31 1.89
N TYR A 36 11.13 2.23 2.70
CA TYR A 36 11.48 2.32 4.12
C TYR A 36 12.94 1.98 4.36
N PHE A 37 13.82 2.53 3.54
CA PHE A 37 15.27 2.27 3.50
C PHE A 37 16.09 3.52 3.80
N CYS A 38 15.87 4.58 3.06
CA CYS A 38 16.61 5.84 3.13
C CYS A 38 15.67 7.04 3.13
N ASP A 39 16.15 8.19 3.60
CA ASP A 39 15.46 9.47 3.46
C ASP A 39 15.81 10.11 2.13
N GLY A 40 14.79 10.54 1.37
CA GLY A 40 14.98 11.28 0.13
C GLY A 40 15.59 10.48 -1.04
N CYS A 41 15.57 9.17 -0.97
CA CYS A 41 15.97 8.36 -2.12
C CYS A 41 14.99 8.54 -3.30
N PRO A 42 15.45 8.29 -4.55
CA PRO A 42 14.55 8.34 -5.70
C PRO A 42 13.45 7.28 -5.59
N LEU A 43 12.20 7.68 -5.78
CA LEU A 43 11.09 6.74 -5.87
C LEU A 43 11.28 5.82 -7.08
N GLY A 44 11.07 4.52 -6.89
CA GLY A 44 11.27 3.50 -7.93
C GLY A 44 12.70 3.02 -8.10
N TYR A 45 13.62 3.43 -7.24
CA TYR A 45 15.00 2.93 -7.24
C TYR A 45 15.17 1.71 -6.33
N SER A 46 15.93 0.73 -6.81
CA SER A 46 16.52 -0.32 -5.98
C SER A 46 17.94 -0.65 -6.46
N ALA A 47 18.80 -1.11 -5.55
CA ALA A 47 20.18 -1.51 -5.90
C ALA A 47 20.22 -2.67 -6.90
N ILE A 48 19.20 -3.52 -6.95
CA ILE A 48 19.10 -4.66 -7.88
C ILE A 48 18.59 -4.22 -9.25
N GLY A 49 17.48 -3.47 -9.28
CA GLY A 49 16.74 -3.13 -10.51
C GLY A 49 17.07 -1.76 -11.09
N GLY A 50 17.88 -0.95 -10.38
CA GLY A 50 18.13 0.44 -10.75
C GLY A 50 16.87 1.30 -10.66
N GLN A 51 16.81 2.35 -11.47
CA GLN A 51 15.73 3.34 -11.47
C GLN A 51 14.59 2.92 -12.42
N THR A 52 13.40 2.71 -11.87
CA THR A 52 12.17 2.58 -12.67
C THR A 52 11.82 3.94 -13.28
N LEU A 53 11.48 3.96 -14.56
CA LEU A 53 11.20 5.19 -15.31
C LEU A 53 9.73 5.27 -15.71
N ASN A 54 9.14 6.46 -15.60
CA ASN A 54 7.78 6.72 -16.02
C ASN A 54 7.64 6.59 -17.55
N PRO A 55 6.71 5.79 -18.08
CA PRO A 55 6.58 5.57 -19.53
C PRO A 55 6.12 6.81 -20.30
N TYR A 56 5.44 7.76 -19.64
CA TYR A 56 4.95 8.99 -20.28
C TYR A 56 6.00 10.08 -20.40
N GLY A 57 7.13 9.96 -19.66
CA GLY A 57 8.22 10.92 -19.73
C GLY A 57 9.42 10.43 -18.93
N LYS A 58 10.28 9.62 -19.57
CA LYS A 58 11.50 9.08 -18.94
C LYS A 58 12.37 10.20 -18.42
N LYS A 59 12.71 10.16 -17.11
CA LYS A 59 13.51 11.18 -16.42
C LYS A 59 12.87 12.58 -16.35
N VAL A 60 11.63 12.75 -16.82
CA VAL A 60 10.84 14.00 -16.74
C VAL A 60 9.82 13.89 -15.63
N PHE A 61 9.08 12.78 -15.60
CA PHE A 61 8.07 12.52 -14.59
C PHE A 61 8.54 11.45 -13.60
N GLU A 62 8.20 11.63 -12.35
CA GLU A 62 8.34 10.62 -11.32
C GLU A 62 7.45 9.41 -11.59
N THR A 63 7.87 8.24 -11.12
CA THR A 63 7.03 7.03 -11.17
C THR A 63 6.08 6.93 -9.99
N GLY A 64 6.27 7.77 -8.98
CA GLY A 64 5.72 7.50 -7.67
C GLY A 64 6.32 6.22 -7.06
N GLY A 65 5.88 5.89 -5.88
CA GLY A 65 6.38 4.70 -5.16
C GLY A 65 5.55 4.39 -3.91
N SER A 66 5.84 3.26 -3.31
CA SER A 66 6.92 2.30 -3.59
C SER A 66 6.60 1.30 -4.70
N SER A 67 5.33 1.02 -5.07
CA SER A 67 4.94 0.06 -6.12
C SER A 67 5.15 0.62 -7.55
N SER A 68 6.31 1.22 -7.80
CA SER A 68 6.64 1.93 -9.05
C SER A 68 6.55 1.03 -10.26
N GLY A 69 7.18 -0.15 -10.20
CA GLY A 69 7.16 -1.10 -11.31
C GLY A 69 5.78 -1.66 -11.59
N SER A 70 4.93 -1.82 -10.58
CA SER A 70 3.53 -2.24 -10.76
C SER A 70 2.75 -1.22 -11.57
N GLY A 71 2.86 0.07 -11.22
CA GLY A 71 2.23 1.16 -11.98
C GLY A 71 2.76 1.25 -13.41
N VAL A 72 4.09 1.22 -13.56
CA VAL A 72 4.75 1.29 -14.88
C VAL A 72 4.41 0.11 -15.77
N ALA A 73 4.38 -1.13 -15.23
CA ALA A 73 4.08 -2.33 -16.01
C ALA A 73 2.68 -2.28 -16.63
N VAL A 74 1.70 -1.81 -15.86
CA VAL A 74 0.32 -1.63 -16.36
C VAL A 74 0.22 -0.46 -17.33
N ALA A 75 0.83 0.68 -17.03
CA ALA A 75 0.82 1.86 -17.89
C ALA A 75 1.46 1.57 -19.25
N ALA A 76 2.58 0.84 -19.27
CA ALA A 76 3.33 0.48 -20.47
C ALA A 76 2.79 -0.75 -21.21
N ASN A 77 1.65 -1.35 -20.78
CA ASN A 77 1.07 -2.56 -21.38
C ASN A 77 1.95 -3.83 -21.28
N TYR A 78 2.84 -3.94 -20.32
CA TYR A 78 3.58 -5.19 -20.07
C TYR A 78 2.70 -6.24 -19.40
N ALA A 79 1.71 -5.81 -18.64
CA ALA A 79 0.71 -6.66 -18.01
C ALA A 79 -0.66 -5.98 -18.03
N VAL A 80 -1.72 -6.78 -18.05
CA VAL A 80 -3.12 -6.28 -17.94
C VAL A 80 -3.38 -5.72 -16.56
N ALA A 81 -2.77 -6.32 -15.55
CA ALA A 81 -2.96 -5.98 -14.15
C ALA A 81 -1.66 -6.21 -13.38
N ALA A 82 -1.49 -5.52 -12.28
CA ALA A 82 -0.39 -5.72 -11.35
C ALA A 82 -0.89 -5.65 -9.90
N VAL A 83 -0.14 -6.27 -9.01
CA VAL A 83 -0.33 -6.15 -7.56
C VAL A 83 0.70 -5.16 -7.03
N GLY A 84 0.22 -4.16 -6.29
CA GLY A 84 1.04 -3.29 -5.48
C GLY A 84 0.91 -3.61 -4.00
N SER A 85 1.70 -2.96 -3.18
CA SER A 85 1.56 -2.97 -1.71
C SER A 85 1.59 -1.54 -1.17
N GLU A 86 0.90 -1.32 -0.07
CA GLU A 86 0.84 0.00 0.56
C GLU A 86 0.82 -0.10 2.07
N THR A 87 1.70 0.69 2.67
CA THR A 87 1.67 1.07 4.07
C THR A 87 1.08 2.48 4.20
N SER A 88 1.55 3.40 3.34
CA SER A 88 1.08 4.80 3.28
C SER A 88 1.38 5.39 1.90
N GLY A 89 0.40 5.37 0.98
CA GLY A 89 0.51 5.96 -0.36
C GLY A 89 1.15 5.07 -1.44
N SER A 90 1.68 3.90 -1.12
CA SER A 90 2.55 3.13 -2.03
C SER A 90 1.84 2.37 -3.17
N ILE A 91 0.52 2.34 -3.21
CA ILE A 91 -0.30 1.98 -4.37
C ILE A 91 -0.82 3.26 -5.04
N LEU A 92 -1.35 4.18 -4.23
CA LEU A 92 -2.04 5.37 -4.73
C LEU A 92 -1.08 6.33 -5.45
N SER A 93 0.11 6.57 -4.90
CA SER A 93 1.12 7.44 -5.51
C SER A 93 1.56 6.94 -6.90
N PRO A 94 2.07 5.69 -7.06
CA PRO A 94 2.46 5.23 -8.39
C PRO A 94 1.28 5.06 -9.34
N SER A 95 0.08 4.80 -8.85
CA SER A 95 -1.11 4.76 -9.71
C SER A 95 -1.42 6.13 -10.30
N SER A 96 -1.39 7.18 -9.48
CA SER A 96 -1.58 8.56 -9.92
C SER A 96 -0.51 8.99 -10.91
N GLN A 97 0.78 8.76 -10.61
CA GLN A 97 1.90 9.18 -11.44
C GLN A 97 1.97 8.45 -12.80
N ASN A 98 1.40 7.27 -12.90
CA ASN A 98 1.39 6.48 -14.14
C ASN A 98 0.01 6.40 -14.81
N ALA A 99 -0.95 7.24 -14.40
CA ALA A 99 -2.30 7.31 -14.96
C ALA A 99 -3.01 5.93 -15.03
N VAL A 100 -2.91 5.15 -13.94
CA VAL A 100 -3.60 3.88 -13.77
C VAL A 100 -4.54 3.92 -12.56
N VAL A 101 -5.47 3.00 -12.50
CA VAL A 101 -6.38 2.83 -11.37
C VAL A 101 -5.70 1.98 -10.30
N GLY A 102 -5.51 2.55 -9.12
CA GLY A 102 -5.00 1.82 -7.96
C GLY A 102 -6.00 1.87 -6.81
N LEU A 103 -6.14 0.76 -6.12
CA LEU A 103 -6.98 0.66 -4.94
C LEU A 103 -6.16 0.15 -3.76
N LYS A 104 -6.12 0.92 -2.68
CA LYS A 104 -5.69 0.44 -1.38
C LYS A 104 -6.90 -0.18 -0.66
N PRO A 105 -6.98 -1.51 -0.53
CA PRO A 105 -8.08 -2.14 0.18
C PRO A 105 -8.07 -1.79 1.68
N THR A 106 -9.20 -1.99 2.32
CA THR A 106 -9.26 -2.02 3.79
C THR A 106 -8.33 -3.11 4.31
N ILE A 107 -7.54 -2.77 5.32
CA ILE A 107 -6.61 -3.71 5.97
C ILE A 107 -7.40 -4.94 6.47
N GLY A 108 -6.88 -6.13 6.12
CA GLY A 108 -7.52 -7.42 6.41
C GLY A 108 -8.44 -7.94 5.31
N LEU A 109 -8.76 -7.16 4.28
CA LEU A 109 -9.51 -7.68 3.12
C LEU A 109 -8.64 -8.61 2.26
N VAL A 110 -7.34 -8.31 2.16
CA VAL A 110 -6.34 -9.13 1.46
C VAL A 110 -5.27 -9.53 2.47
N SER A 111 -4.89 -10.81 2.46
CA SER A 111 -3.85 -11.34 3.35
C SER A 111 -2.47 -10.79 3.03
N ARG A 112 -1.65 -10.66 4.07
CA ARG A 112 -0.24 -10.23 4.01
C ARG A 112 0.74 -11.40 4.10
N THR A 113 0.26 -12.64 4.21
CA THR A 113 1.10 -13.85 4.29
C THR A 113 2.05 -13.93 3.09
N GLY A 114 3.35 -14.01 3.37
CA GLY A 114 4.40 -14.08 2.36
C GLY A 114 4.79 -12.72 1.74
N ILE A 115 4.26 -11.60 2.24
CA ILE A 115 4.66 -10.25 1.85
C ILE A 115 5.70 -9.72 2.84
N VAL A 116 6.80 -9.17 2.32
CA VAL A 116 7.84 -8.53 3.16
C VAL A 116 7.24 -7.29 3.84
N PRO A 117 7.28 -7.20 5.19
CA PRO A 117 6.56 -6.18 5.92
C PRO A 117 7.34 -4.87 6.07
N ILE A 118 6.59 -3.75 6.16
CA ILE A 118 6.99 -2.59 6.95
C ILE A 118 6.21 -2.62 8.26
N SER A 119 4.89 -2.81 8.20
CA SER A 119 4.01 -2.64 9.35
C SER A 119 2.84 -3.63 9.33
N SER A 120 2.80 -4.52 10.30
CA SER A 120 1.64 -5.39 10.50
C SER A 120 0.37 -4.64 10.89
N THR A 121 0.48 -3.36 11.25
CA THR A 121 -0.66 -2.48 11.56
C THR A 121 -1.27 -1.86 10.29
N LEU A 122 -0.45 -1.50 9.28
CA LEU A 122 -0.87 -0.66 8.16
C LEU A 122 -0.77 -1.33 6.78
N ASP A 123 0.07 -2.35 6.63
CA ASP A 123 0.33 -2.94 5.32
C ASP A 123 -0.88 -3.65 4.73
N THR A 124 -1.05 -3.48 3.43
CA THR A 124 -1.96 -4.26 2.58
C THR A 124 -1.41 -4.37 1.18
N SER A 125 -1.80 -5.39 0.44
CA SER A 125 -1.63 -5.41 -1.02
C SER A 125 -2.93 -5.00 -1.71
N GLY A 126 -2.80 -4.53 -2.95
CA GLY A 126 -3.97 -4.09 -3.71
C GLY A 126 -3.76 -4.08 -5.22
N PRO A 127 -4.86 -4.01 -5.97
CA PRO A 127 -4.85 -4.08 -7.42
C PRO A 127 -4.44 -2.75 -8.06
N MET A 128 -3.71 -2.84 -9.17
CA MET A 128 -3.35 -1.74 -10.07
C MET A 128 -3.66 -2.15 -11.51
N THR A 129 -4.51 -1.39 -12.19
CA THR A 129 -5.07 -1.73 -13.51
C THR A 129 -5.36 -0.48 -14.35
N LYS A 130 -5.73 -0.64 -15.62
CA LYS A 130 -6.14 0.51 -16.46
C LYS A 130 -7.59 0.93 -16.30
N SER A 131 -8.46 0.04 -15.84
CA SER A 131 -9.87 0.33 -15.67
C SER A 131 -10.38 -0.04 -14.27
N VAL A 132 -11.46 0.59 -13.83
CA VAL A 132 -12.10 0.30 -12.54
C VAL A 132 -12.67 -1.11 -12.51
N ILE A 133 -13.20 -1.62 -13.64
CA ILE A 133 -13.75 -2.97 -13.71
C ILE A 133 -12.66 -4.04 -13.56
N ASP A 134 -11.51 -3.86 -14.23
CA ASP A 134 -10.37 -4.76 -14.07
C ASP A 134 -9.83 -4.73 -12.65
N ASN A 135 -9.85 -3.55 -12.01
CA ASN A 135 -9.45 -3.38 -10.63
C ASN A 135 -10.35 -4.16 -9.67
N ALA A 136 -11.67 -4.11 -9.90
CA ALA A 136 -12.65 -4.88 -9.14
C ALA A 136 -12.47 -6.40 -9.33
N ILE A 137 -12.26 -6.85 -10.57
CA ILE A 137 -12.00 -8.26 -10.89
C ILE A 137 -10.73 -8.75 -10.16
N LEU A 138 -9.66 -7.96 -10.22
CA LEU A 138 -8.40 -8.33 -9.56
C LEU A 138 -8.57 -8.36 -8.04
N LEU A 139 -9.27 -7.40 -7.45
CA LEU A 139 -9.56 -7.37 -6.01
C LEU A 139 -10.35 -8.61 -5.57
N ASP A 140 -11.39 -9.00 -6.32
CA ASP A 140 -12.18 -10.20 -6.04
C ASP A 140 -11.34 -11.49 -6.14
N ALA A 141 -10.34 -11.49 -7.01
CA ALA A 141 -9.40 -12.61 -7.12
C ALA A 141 -8.37 -12.65 -5.98
N MET A 142 -7.98 -11.49 -5.43
CA MET A 142 -6.95 -11.38 -4.38
C MET A 142 -7.47 -11.64 -2.97
N ARG A 143 -8.74 -11.27 -2.71
CA ARG A 143 -9.32 -11.34 -1.36
C ARG A 143 -9.56 -12.77 -0.89
N GLY A 144 -9.58 -12.95 0.41
CA GLY A 144 -9.92 -14.23 1.04
C GLY A 144 -9.46 -14.29 2.49
N GLN A 145 -10.12 -15.16 3.26
CA GLN A 145 -9.70 -15.45 4.61
C GLN A 145 -8.45 -16.34 4.59
N ASP A 146 -7.45 -15.96 5.37
CA ASP A 146 -6.20 -16.69 5.51
C ASP A 146 -5.96 -17.02 6.99
N PRO A 147 -5.96 -18.30 7.38
CA PRO A 147 -5.68 -18.71 8.77
C PRO A 147 -4.30 -18.25 9.28
N SER A 148 -3.35 -17.99 8.37
CA SER A 148 -2.00 -17.53 8.71
C SER A 148 -1.92 -16.01 8.95
N ASP A 149 -2.95 -15.25 8.57
CA ASP A 149 -3.06 -13.81 8.84
C ASP A 149 -4.38 -13.48 9.54
N SER A 150 -4.36 -13.48 10.87
CA SER A 150 -5.54 -13.31 11.72
C SER A 150 -6.33 -12.02 11.48
N ILE A 151 -5.73 -10.99 10.86
CA ILE A 151 -6.47 -9.77 10.51
C ILE A 151 -7.58 -10.04 9.49
N THR A 152 -7.42 -11.09 8.66
CA THR A 152 -8.40 -11.48 7.65
C THR A 152 -9.64 -12.14 8.24
N GLU A 153 -9.60 -12.64 9.47
CA GLU A 153 -10.78 -13.19 10.18
C GLU A 153 -11.83 -12.12 10.46
N LYS A 154 -11.39 -10.85 10.60
CA LYS A 154 -12.26 -9.70 10.82
C LYS A 154 -12.76 -9.08 9.52
N ALA A 155 -12.20 -9.49 8.38
CA ALA A 155 -12.74 -9.10 7.10
C ALA A 155 -14.19 -9.59 7.06
N PRO A 156 -15.16 -8.72 6.81
CA PRO A 156 -16.52 -9.20 6.67
C PRO A 156 -16.52 -10.31 5.63
N SER A 157 -17.26 -11.36 5.86
CA SER A 157 -17.65 -12.34 4.84
C SER A 157 -18.52 -11.60 3.80
N PHE A 158 -17.88 -10.72 3.04
CA PHE A 158 -18.56 -9.94 2.04
C PHE A 158 -18.92 -10.85 0.88
N GLU A 159 -20.15 -11.24 0.80
CA GLU A 159 -20.81 -11.56 -0.47
C GLU A 159 -20.97 -10.28 -1.32
N TYR A 160 -19.98 -9.38 -1.28
CA TYR A 160 -20.04 -8.14 -2.04
C TYR A 160 -19.38 -8.36 -3.39
N ASP A 161 -20.16 -8.19 -4.44
CA ASP A 161 -19.73 -8.28 -5.82
C ASP A 161 -19.18 -6.90 -6.26
N PHE A 162 -17.87 -6.73 -6.17
CA PHE A 162 -17.22 -5.48 -6.58
C PHE A 162 -17.34 -5.23 -8.07
N VAL A 163 -17.37 -6.29 -8.88
CA VAL A 163 -17.55 -6.19 -10.34
C VAL A 163 -18.93 -5.64 -10.66
N LYS A 164 -19.97 -6.21 -10.07
CA LYS A 164 -21.34 -5.72 -10.23
C LYS A 164 -21.49 -4.29 -9.71
N ALA A 165 -20.87 -3.96 -8.59
CA ALA A 165 -20.90 -2.61 -8.03
C ALA A 165 -20.22 -1.60 -8.95
N SER A 166 -19.11 -1.97 -9.62
CA SER A 166 -18.40 -1.09 -10.55
C SER A 166 -19.16 -0.78 -11.83
N GLN A 167 -20.19 -1.58 -12.15
CA GLN A 167 -21.05 -1.38 -13.32
C GLN A 167 -22.22 -0.43 -13.05
N ASN A 168 -22.43 -0.03 -11.78
CA ASN A 168 -23.49 0.90 -11.43
C ASN A 168 -23.12 2.34 -11.83
N ASN A 169 -23.83 2.89 -12.80
CA ASN A 169 -23.59 4.25 -13.31
C ASN A 169 -24.46 5.32 -12.63
N SER A 170 -25.24 4.98 -11.59
CA SER A 170 -26.10 5.91 -10.87
C SER A 170 -25.58 6.19 -9.48
N PHE A 171 -25.42 7.47 -9.14
CA PHE A 171 -25.10 7.91 -7.79
C PHE A 171 -26.34 8.39 -7.01
N LYS A 172 -27.56 8.14 -7.51
CA LYS A 172 -28.78 8.53 -6.81
C LYS A 172 -28.87 7.86 -5.44
N GLY A 173 -29.01 8.67 -4.40
CA GLY A 173 -29.03 8.22 -3.00
C GLY A 173 -27.64 7.99 -2.37
N VAL A 174 -26.57 8.19 -3.11
CA VAL A 174 -25.21 8.14 -2.58
C VAL A 174 -24.85 9.51 -1.99
N ARG A 175 -24.38 9.51 -0.73
CA ARG A 175 -23.92 10.71 -0.03
C ARG A 175 -22.39 10.69 0.06
N LEU A 176 -21.75 11.77 -0.37
CA LEU A 176 -20.30 11.90 -0.44
C LEU A 176 -19.85 13.17 0.28
N GLY A 177 -18.71 13.07 0.99
CA GLY A 177 -18.00 14.23 1.52
C GLY A 177 -16.97 14.73 0.52
N ALA A 178 -16.88 16.03 0.30
CA ALA A 178 -15.84 16.67 -0.49
C ALA A 178 -15.05 17.67 0.35
N ILE A 179 -13.73 17.63 0.24
CA ILE A 179 -12.86 18.59 0.94
C ILE A 179 -13.02 19.96 0.27
N LYS A 180 -13.59 20.91 0.99
CA LYS A 180 -13.96 22.24 0.48
C LYS A 180 -12.78 23.00 -0.12
N SER A 181 -11.62 22.97 0.52
CA SER A 181 -10.43 23.63 0.00
C SER A 181 -9.98 23.03 -1.34
N LEU A 182 -10.04 21.70 -1.53
CA LEU A 182 -9.70 21.07 -2.79
C LEU A 182 -10.72 21.37 -3.90
N VAL A 183 -12.01 21.46 -3.58
CA VAL A 183 -13.04 21.88 -4.56
C VAL A 183 -12.72 23.27 -5.11
N ALA A 184 -12.18 24.15 -4.28
CA ALA A 184 -11.87 25.54 -4.68
C ALA A 184 -10.52 25.68 -5.42
N THR A 185 -9.53 24.83 -5.11
CA THR A 185 -8.14 25.04 -5.57
C THR A 185 -7.64 24.02 -6.58
N ASP A 186 -8.27 22.84 -6.67
CA ASP A 186 -7.90 21.79 -7.61
C ASP A 186 -9.01 21.64 -8.67
N SER A 187 -8.70 22.04 -9.91
CA SER A 187 -9.68 22.04 -11.01
C SER A 187 -10.18 20.65 -11.37
N LEU A 188 -9.31 19.62 -11.32
CA LEU A 188 -9.68 18.24 -11.63
C LEU A 188 -10.59 17.66 -10.54
N TYR A 189 -10.27 17.92 -9.27
CA TYR A 189 -11.12 17.54 -8.15
C TYR A 189 -12.48 18.25 -8.23
N GLY A 190 -12.49 19.54 -8.52
CA GLY A 190 -13.72 20.31 -8.69
C GLY A 190 -14.62 19.79 -9.80
N GLU A 191 -14.07 19.44 -10.97
CA GLU A 191 -14.83 18.85 -12.07
C GLU A 191 -15.33 17.43 -11.74
N ALA A 192 -14.56 16.63 -11.03
CA ALA A 192 -15.01 15.32 -10.54
C ALA A 192 -16.22 15.47 -9.59
N ILE A 193 -16.15 16.40 -8.64
CA ILE A 193 -17.27 16.69 -7.73
C ILE A 193 -18.52 17.16 -8.47
N LYS A 194 -18.36 18.03 -9.46
CA LYS A 194 -19.45 18.50 -10.32
C LYS A 194 -20.09 17.34 -11.09
N THR A 195 -19.28 16.44 -11.65
CA THR A 195 -19.75 15.24 -12.36
C THR A 195 -20.54 14.33 -11.44
N LEU A 196 -20.07 14.09 -10.21
CA LEU A 196 -20.80 13.29 -9.23
C LEU A 196 -22.16 13.87 -8.89
N ARG A 197 -22.26 15.19 -8.69
CA ARG A 197 -23.54 15.89 -8.45
C ARG A 197 -24.50 15.76 -9.65
N GLN A 198 -23.99 15.92 -10.86
CA GLN A 198 -24.79 15.78 -12.10
C GLN A 198 -25.34 14.36 -12.26
N ASN A 199 -24.64 13.34 -11.74
CA ASN A 199 -25.08 11.96 -11.76
C ASN A 199 -25.89 11.53 -10.53
N GLY A 200 -26.32 12.49 -9.71
CA GLY A 200 -27.30 12.27 -8.64
C GLY A 200 -26.70 12.06 -7.25
N ALA A 201 -25.39 12.23 -7.05
CA ALA A 201 -24.81 12.19 -5.72
C ALA A 201 -25.19 13.43 -4.89
N GLU A 202 -25.49 13.22 -3.61
CA GLU A 202 -25.55 14.28 -2.60
C GLU A 202 -24.12 14.54 -2.10
N VAL A 203 -23.51 15.64 -2.52
CA VAL A 203 -22.14 15.98 -2.13
C VAL A 203 -22.14 17.09 -1.08
N ILE A 204 -21.60 16.79 0.08
CA ILE A 204 -21.47 17.71 1.22
C ILE A 204 -20.01 18.15 1.30
N GLU A 205 -19.79 19.46 1.14
CA GLU A 205 -18.46 20.04 1.34
C GLU A 205 -18.17 20.22 2.82
N TYR A 206 -16.95 19.84 3.22
CA TYR A 206 -16.51 19.97 4.61
C TYR A 206 -15.06 20.45 4.70
N GLU A 207 -14.72 21.07 5.83
CA GLU A 207 -13.32 21.40 6.14
C GLU A 207 -12.59 20.14 6.59
N ALA A 208 -11.45 19.85 5.96
CA ALA A 208 -10.65 18.71 6.35
C ALA A 208 -10.20 18.85 7.81
N PRO A 209 -10.39 17.84 8.66
CA PRO A 209 -9.93 17.89 10.03
C PRO A 209 -8.40 17.93 10.08
N ASN A 210 -7.85 18.77 10.96
CA ASN A 210 -6.41 18.79 11.20
C ASN A 210 -6.02 17.62 12.12
N ILE A 211 -5.79 16.45 11.51
CA ILE A 211 -5.39 15.25 12.24
C ILE A 211 -3.86 15.23 12.29
N ARG A 212 -3.30 15.26 13.50
CA ARG A 212 -1.86 15.10 13.73
C ARG A 212 -1.55 13.63 14.03
N PHE A 213 -0.76 13.02 13.17
CA PHE A 213 -0.28 11.63 13.34
C PHE A 213 1.00 11.62 14.20
N THR A 214 0.88 11.93 15.50
CA THR A 214 2.02 11.86 16.41
C THR A 214 2.43 10.40 16.60
N GLY A 215 3.74 10.10 16.45
CA GLY A 215 4.26 8.75 16.62
C GLY A 215 4.13 7.84 15.39
N PHE A 216 3.71 8.35 14.24
CA PHE A 216 3.59 7.56 13.01
C PHE A 216 4.91 6.88 12.62
N LEU A 217 6.04 7.59 12.64
CA LEU A 217 7.34 7.00 12.37
C LEU A 217 7.72 5.92 13.38
N SER A 218 7.50 6.17 14.67
CA SER A 218 7.78 5.17 15.70
C SER A 218 6.90 3.94 15.58
N LEU A 219 5.66 4.08 15.07
CA LEU A 219 4.82 2.95 14.72
C LEU A 219 5.47 2.09 13.63
N LEU A 220 5.90 2.70 12.53
CA LEU A 220 6.55 1.98 11.43
C LEU A 220 7.88 1.35 11.86
N ASN A 221 8.71 2.11 12.60
CA ASN A 221 9.98 1.61 13.14
C ASN A 221 9.75 0.38 14.03
N GLY A 222 8.82 0.49 14.96
CA GLY A 222 8.51 -0.58 15.88
C GLY A 222 7.91 -1.80 15.21
N ASP A 223 6.95 -1.59 14.29
CA ASP A 223 6.37 -2.70 13.54
C ASP A 223 7.45 -3.41 12.72
N MET A 224 8.24 -2.72 11.90
CA MET A 224 9.28 -3.35 11.07
C MET A 224 10.35 -4.05 11.91
N LYS A 225 10.72 -3.49 13.06
CA LYS A 225 11.67 -4.08 14.01
C LYS A 225 11.24 -5.49 14.48
N TYR A 226 9.93 -5.72 14.62
CA TYR A 226 9.39 -7.00 15.06
C TYR A 226 8.91 -7.88 13.91
N ASP A 227 8.39 -7.30 12.84
CA ASP A 227 7.75 -8.02 11.75
C ASP A 227 8.77 -8.59 10.74
N LEU A 228 9.86 -7.86 10.45
CA LEU A 228 10.87 -8.31 9.49
C LEU A 228 11.61 -9.58 9.94
N PRO A 229 12.09 -9.70 11.20
CA PRO A 229 12.66 -10.96 11.69
C PRO A 229 11.66 -12.12 11.64
N LYS A 230 10.38 -11.85 11.94
CA LYS A 230 9.31 -12.86 11.82
C LYS A 230 9.16 -13.33 10.37
N TYR A 231 9.18 -12.40 9.41
CA TYR A 231 9.13 -12.73 7.98
C TYR A 231 10.30 -13.64 7.59
N PHE A 232 11.55 -13.29 7.95
CA PHE A 232 12.71 -14.11 7.65
C PHE A 232 12.61 -15.52 8.22
N ASN A 233 12.20 -15.67 9.46
CA ASN A 233 12.07 -16.96 10.11
C ASN A 233 10.89 -17.81 9.62
N THR A 234 9.87 -17.19 8.97
CA THR A 234 8.64 -17.91 8.58
C THR A 234 8.58 -18.19 7.08
N TYR A 235 9.10 -17.29 6.26
CA TYR A 235 8.88 -17.32 4.80
C TYR A 235 10.18 -17.32 3.99
N ALA A 236 11.30 -16.96 4.59
CA ALA A 236 12.58 -17.00 3.91
C ALA A 236 13.24 -18.37 4.07
N ASN A 237 14.18 -18.70 3.17
CA ASN A 237 14.93 -19.92 3.28
C ASN A 237 15.92 -19.87 4.49
N ASP A 238 16.46 -21.02 4.87
CA ASP A 238 17.31 -21.19 6.06
C ASP A 238 18.50 -20.23 6.14
N SER A 239 18.99 -19.73 5.00
CA SER A 239 20.10 -18.76 4.99
C SER A 239 19.77 -17.41 5.61
N PHE A 240 18.48 -17.10 5.79
CA PHE A 240 18.00 -15.89 6.45
C PHE A 240 17.48 -16.14 7.86
N SER A 241 17.59 -17.36 8.36
CA SER A 241 17.15 -17.70 9.72
C SER A 241 17.94 -16.87 10.74
N GLY A 242 17.22 -16.23 11.68
CA GLY A 242 17.81 -15.33 12.67
C GLY A 242 18.21 -13.94 12.16
N CYS A 243 17.99 -13.65 10.87
CA CYS A 243 18.24 -12.30 10.34
C CYS A 243 17.19 -11.30 10.84
N ASP A 244 17.61 -10.05 10.96
CA ASP A 244 16.83 -8.91 11.40
C ASP A 244 17.21 -7.63 10.65
N VAL A 245 16.72 -6.48 11.10
CA VAL A 245 17.07 -5.17 10.52
C VAL A 245 18.57 -4.89 10.61
N GLN A 246 19.22 -5.25 11.74
CA GLN A 246 20.65 -5.07 11.89
C GLN A 246 21.46 -5.89 10.88
N SER A 247 21.02 -7.10 10.58
CA SER A 247 21.63 -7.96 9.56
C SER A 247 21.60 -7.32 8.16
N VAL A 248 20.53 -6.60 7.84
CA VAL A 248 20.43 -5.83 6.58
C VAL A 248 21.39 -4.66 6.58
N ILE A 249 21.44 -3.90 7.67
CA ILE A 249 22.39 -2.77 7.86
C ILE A 249 23.83 -3.23 7.70
N ASP A 250 24.22 -4.30 8.39
CA ASP A 250 25.57 -4.86 8.35
C ASP A 250 25.98 -5.37 6.97
N TYR A 251 25.00 -5.90 6.22
CA TYR A 251 25.21 -6.28 4.83
C TYR A 251 25.48 -5.06 3.94
N ASN A 252 24.71 -3.98 4.11
CA ASN A 252 24.81 -2.80 3.28
C ASN A 252 26.13 -2.06 3.46
N VAL A 253 26.61 -1.91 4.70
CA VAL A 253 27.87 -1.19 4.99
C VAL A 253 29.11 -1.87 4.41
N LYS A 254 29.06 -3.18 4.09
CA LYS A 254 30.16 -3.91 3.45
C LYS A 254 30.48 -3.42 2.04
N ASP A 255 29.50 -2.77 1.38
CA ASP A 255 29.66 -2.14 0.06
C ASP A 255 28.67 -0.99 -0.08
N SER A 256 28.94 0.09 0.63
CA SER A 256 28.03 1.21 0.76
C SER A 256 27.73 1.93 -0.56
N LEU A 257 28.70 1.98 -1.47
CA LEU A 257 28.53 2.64 -2.75
C LEU A 257 27.53 1.90 -3.66
N LEU A 258 27.50 0.58 -3.58
CA LEU A 258 26.61 -0.24 -4.40
C LEU A 258 25.26 -0.47 -3.70
N ARG A 259 25.28 -0.77 -2.41
CA ARG A 259 24.12 -1.29 -1.67
C ARG A 259 23.29 -0.21 -0.99
N MET A 260 23.89 0.95 -0.71
CA MET A 260 23.18 2.08 -0.10
C MET A 260 23.68 3.44 -0.61
N PRO A 261 23.66 3.68 -1.93
CA PRO A 261 24.21 4.90 -2.53
C PRO A 261 23.52 6.18 -2.06
N TYR A 262 22.32 6.05 -1.48
CA TYR A 262 21.54 7.15 -0.89
C TYR A 262 21.48 7.08 0.64
N GLY A 263 22.34 6.25 1.28
CA GLY A 263 22.29 5.98 2.71
C GLY A 263 21.18 5.00 3.09
N GLN A 264 20.99 4.79 4.40
CA GLN A 264 19.99 3.86 4.95
C GLN A 264 19.33 4.42 6.23
N ALA A 265 19.08 5.72 6.25
CA ALA A 265 18.65 6.44 7.46
C ALA A 265 17.37 5.88 8.10
N ARG A 266 16.47 5.29 7.31
CA ARG A 266 15.27 4.65 7.85
C ARG A 266 15.59 3.38 8.61
N LEU A 267 16.47 2.52 8.09
CA LEU A 267 16.90 1.30 8.79
C LEU A 267 17.64 1.66 10.08
N ASP A 268 18.54 2.65 10.05
CA ASP A 268 19.24 3.14 11.23
C ASP A 268 18.25 3.68 12.27
N GLY A 269 17.21 4.39 11.81
CA GLY A 269 16.13 4.89 12.64
C GLY A 269 15.31 3.79 13.33
N ILE A 270 15.11 2.63 12.68
CA ILE A 270 14.44 1.47 13.30
C ILE A 270 15.24 0.96 14.50
N ILE A 271 16.56 0.86 14.36
CA ILE A 271 17.42 0.38 15.44
C ILE A 271 17.49 1.40 16.58
N ALA A 272 17.58 2.68 16.26
CA ALA A 272 17.65 3.77 17.23
C ALA A 272 16.33 3.99 18.00
N ASP A 273 15.18 3.59 17.43
CA ASP A 273 13.90 3.76 18.08
C ASP A 273 13.73 2.79 19.27
N THR A 274 13.45 3.35 20.45
CA THR A 274 13.31 2.60 21.70
C THR A 274 11.87 2.20 22.00
N ILE A 275 10.94 2.38 21.04
CA ILE A 275 9.55 2.06 21.25
C ILE A 275 9.33 0.59 21.61
N THR A 276 8.51 0.37 22.61
CA THR A 276 8.11 -0.98 23.05
C THR A 276 6.81 -1.43 22.38
N ARG A 277 6.52 -2.74 22.42
CA ARG A 277 5.23 -3.27 21.95
C ARG A 277 4.02 -2.64 22.67
N LYS A 278 4.16 -2.27 23.93
CA LYS A 278 3.13 -1.53 24.67
C LYS A 278 2.97 -0.11 24.11
N GLY A 279 4.09 0.56 23.80
CA GLY A 279 4.08 1.88 23.17
C GLY A 279 3.38 1.86 21.81
N LEU A 280 3.63 0.84 20.98
CA LEU A 280 2.95 0.67 19.70
C LEU A 280 1.42 0.57 19.85
N LYS A 281 0.95 -0.25 20.79
CA LYS A 281 -0.49 -0.36 21.09
C LYS A 281 -1.10 0.99 21.46
N ASN A 282 -0.42 1.75 22.32
CA ASN A 282 -0.88 3.09 22.73
C ASN A 282 -0.97 4.05 21.54
N ILE A 283 0.00 4.02 20.61
CA ILE A 283 -0.04 4.84 19.39
C ILE A 283 -1.26 4.46 18.54
N VAL A 284 -1.48 3.17 18.29
CA VAL A 284 -2.63 2.70 17.51
C VAL A 284 -3.95 3.10 18.16
N GLU A 285 -4.07 3.00 19.47
CA GLU A 285 -5.26 3.44 20.21
C GLU A 285 -5.49 4.95 20.07
N GLN A 286 -4.44 5.76 20.18
CA GLN A 286 -4.51 7.21 19.99
C GLN A 286 -4.90 7.60 18.55
N LEU A 287 -4.35 6.92 17.55
CA LEU A 287 -4.72 7.13 16.15
C LEU A 287 -6.20 6.81 15.91
N ASN A 288 -6.68 5.68 16.44
CA ASN A 288 -8.09 5.29 16.33
C ASN A 288 -9.03 6.30 17.04
N GLN A 289 -8.66 6.77 18.22
CA GLN A 289 -9.42 7.79 18.96
C GLN A 289 -9.45 9.13 18.22
N SER A 290 -8.31 9.57 17.67
CA SER A 290 -8.20 10.80 16.90
C SER A 290 -9.03 10.74 15.62
N ALA A 291 -8.97 9.63 14.90
CA ALA A 291 -9.79 9.41 13.71
C ALA A 291 -11.29 9.42 14.05
N THR A 292 -11.69 8.75 15.12
CA THR A 292 -13.11 8.66 15.54
C THR A 292 -13.63 9.99 16.07
N SER A 293 -12.84 10.75 16.82
CA SER A 293 -13.25 12.06 17.35
C SER A 293 -13.33 13.14 16.30
N SER A 294 -12.49 13.05 15.26
CA SER A 294 -12.47 14.01 14.15
C SER A 294 -13.62 13.81 13.16
N ILE A 295 -14.26 12.63 13.17
CA ILE A 295 -15.40 12.29 12.29
C ILE A 295 -16.70 12.36 13.11
N ARG A 296 -16.95 13.44 13.82
CA ARG A 296 -18.29 13.74 14.39
C ARG A 296 -19.18 14.36 13.32
N TYR A 297 -19.66 13.53 12.38
CA TYR A 297 -20.70 13.96 11.45
C TYR A 297 -22.08 13.46 11.91
N PRO A 298 -23.15 14.24 11.67
CA PRO A 298 -24.50 13.92 12.12
C PRO A 298 -25.15 12.74 11.37
N TRP A 299 -24.38 11.95 10.63
CA TRP A 299 -24.88 10.85 9.82
C TRP A 299 -23.99 9.60 9.95
N LYS A 300 -24.64 8.45 10.07
CA LYS A 300 -23.91 7.17 10.04
C LYS A 300 -23.43 6.90 8.62
N PRO A 301 -22.13 6.79 8.36
CA PRO A 301 -21.66 6.48 7.02
C PRO A 301 -22.08 5.05 6.66
N THR A 302 -22.67 4.92 5.48
CA THR A 302 -23.05 3.61 4.93
C THR A 302 -21.87 2.90 4.28
N ILE A 303 -20.80 3.64 3.99
CA ILE A 303 -19.53 3.11 3.47
C ILE A 303 -18.40 3.75 4.27
N TRP A 304 -17.60 2.94 4.94
CA TRP A 304 -16.41 3.37 5.65
C TRP A 304 -15.21 3.27 4.70
N MET A 305 -14.72 4.41 4.19
CA MET A 305 -13.29 4.51 3.89
C MET A 305 -12.60 4.83 5.21
N ARG A 306 -12.06 3.83 5.89
CA ARG A 306 -11.12 4.02 6.99
C ARG A 306 -9.74 4.22 6.36
N TYR A 307 -9.17 5.39 6.55
CA TYR A 307 -7.75 5.64 6.37
C TYR A 307 -6.98 5.07 7.55
#